data_4a3a4612836cce766b209b503e70ff5d
#
_entry.id   4a3a4612836cce766b209b503e70ff5d
#
_cell.length_a   1.000
_cell.length_b   1.000
_cell.length_c   1.000
_cell.angle_alpha   90.00
_cell.angle_beta   90.00
_cell.angle_gamma   90.00
#
_symmetry.space_group_name_H-M   'P 1'
#
loop_
_entity.id
_entity.type
_entity.pdbx_description
1 polymer ?
#
loop_
_entity_poly.entity_id
_entity_poly.type
_entity_poly.pdbx_seq_one_letter_code
_entity_poly.pdbx_strand_id
1 'polypeptide(L)'
;MMKMPNLGLGTFRLKDQPLRDSLLQGLELGYRHIDTAQIYDNEADVGQLMSESGVPRQEIYLTTKVWTSEFGPGKVIPSLEVSLEKLGTDYLDLALIHWPSPQDEVPMAVYLEQLAEAKARGLTREIGVSNFTVAQLKQAVEILGPGAIAHQQVEIHPLLQNRKVVEFCQEHCIAITAYMPLAYGKVLAEPLLMEIGQRHGVSAAQVSLAWLLAQGMTVIPSSTKRENLAANLAALKVRLSSDEMAQIATLERGERCANPDFAPN
;
A
#
# COMPACT_ATOMS: atom_id res chain seq x y z
N MET A 1 -14.78 -1.50 -13.73
CA MET A 1 -13.50 -1.17 -13.08
C MET A 1 -13.21 -2.29 -12.07
N MET A 2 -12.00 -2.82 -12.05
CA MET A 2 -11.61 -3.83 -11.05
C MET A 2 -11.53 -3.18 -9.67
N LYS A 3 -12.13 -3.82 -8.66
CA LYS A 3 -11.98 -3.38 -7.27
C LYS A 3 -10.60 -3.81 -6.77
N MET A 4 -9.93 -2.96 -5.98
CA MET A 4 -8.66 -3.32 -5.35
C MET A 4 -8.80 -4.61 -4.52
N PRO A 5 -7.97 -5.63 -4.76
CA PRO A 5 -7.91 -6.80 -3.90
C PRO A 5 -7.45 -6.42 -2.48
N ASN A 6 -8.07 -7.01 -1.46
CA ASN A 6 -7.76 -6.69 -0.06
C ASN A 6 -6.34 -7.13 0.36
N LEU A 7 -5.66 -7.95 -0.45
CA LEU A 7 -4.29 -8.39 -0.22
C LEU A 7 -3.49 -8.26 -1.51
N GLY A 8 -2.40 -7.51 -1.45
CA GLY A 8 -1.49 -7.26 -2.56
C GLY A 8 -0.05 -7.66 -2.25
N LEU A 9 0.80 -7.52 -3.25
CA LEU A 9 2.24 -7.72 -3.20
C LEU A 9 2.97 -6.38 -3.16
N GLY A 10 3.65 -6.07 -2.06
CA GLY A 10 4.58 -4.96 -1.98
C GLY A 10 5.93 -5.32 -2.59
N THR A 11 6.49 -4.42 -3.41
CA THR A 11 7.79 -4.64 -4.09
C THR A 11 8.93 -3.83 -3.48
N PHE A 12 8.71 -3.13 -2.38
CA PHE A 12 9.75 -2.33 -1.71
C PHE A 12 10.97 -3.19 -1.36
N ARG A 13 12.18 -2.71 -1.70
CA ARG A 13 13.48 -3.39 -1.52
C ARG A 13 13.65 -4.70 -2.28
N LEU A 14 12.74 -5.07 -3.17
CA LEU A 14 12.90 -6.23 -4.01
C LEU A 14 13.49 -5.81 -5.36
N LYS A 15 14.58 -6.46 -5.76
CA LYS A 15 15.27 -6.30 -7.05
C LYS A 15 15.70 -7.67 -7.56
N ASP A 16 16.04 -7.77 -8.84
CA ASP A 16 16.62 -8.95 -9.47
C ASP A 16 15.84 -10.25 -9.16
N GLN A 17 16.56 -11.31 -8.78
CA GLN A 17 15.95 -12.61 -8.48
C GLN A 17 14.94 -12.59 -7.32
N PRO A 18 15.17 -11.88 -6.19
CA PRO A 18 14.16 -11.68 -5.14
C PRO A 18 12.83 -11.08 -5.64
N LEU A 19 12.88 -10.09 -6.53
CA LEU A 19 11.67 -9.52 -7.12
C LEU A 19 10.97 -10.54 -8.03
N ARG A 20 11.74 -11.22 -8.86
CA ARG A 20 11.23 -12.27 -9.75
C ARG A 20 10.53 -13.38 -8.99
N ASP A 21 11.17 -13.91 -7.94
CA ASP A 21 10.61 -14.98 -7.10
C ASP A 21 9.32 -14.53 -6.42
N SER A 22 9.30 -13.31 -5.87
CA SER A 22 8.12 -12.75 -5.21
C SER A 22 6.95 -12.59 -6.18
N LEU A 23 7.20 -11.94 -7.32
CA LEU A 23 6.13 -11.49 -8.22
C LEU A 23 5.55 -12.63 -9.04
N LEU A 24 6.39 -13.49 -9.65
CA LEU A 24 5.90 -14.61 -10.46
C LEU A 24 5.17 -15.65 -9.61
N GLN A 25 5.77 -16.04 -8.46
CA GLN A 25 5.12 -16.96 -7.54
C GLN A 25 3.81 -16.38 -6.96
N GLY A 26 3.81 -15.08 -6.66
CA GLY A 26 2.61 -14.40 -6.17
C GLY A 26 1.49 -14.41 -7.20
N LEU A 27 1.76 -14.04 -8.45
CA LEU A 27 0.77 -14.06 -9.53
C LEU A 27 0.26 -15.48 -9.81
N GLU A 28 1.15 -16.49 -9.80
CA GLU A 28 0.79 -17.90 -9.92
C GLU A 28 -0.14 -18.38 -8.80
N LEU A 29 0.12 -17.93 -7.54
CA LEU A 29 -0.71 -18.24 -6.38
C LEU A 29 -2.05 -17.50 -6.36
N GLY A 30 -2.24 -16.49 -7.24
CA GLY A 30 -3.49 -15.76 -7.37
C GLY A 30 -3.47 -14.33 -6.80
N TYR A 31 -2.31 -13.77 -6.46
CA TYR A 31 -2.24 -12.32 -6.23
C TYR A 31 -2.65 -11.56 -7.47
N ARG A 32 -3.40 -10.48 -7.28
CA ARG A 32 -3.88 -9.61 -8.38
C ARG A 32 -3.75 -8.12 -8.06
N HIS A 33 -3.04 -7.76 -7.00
CA HIS A 33 -2.66 -6.40 -6.68
C HIS A 33 -1.13 -6.33 -6.50
N ILE A 34 -0.48 -5.47 -7.27
CA ILE A 34 0.96 -5.20 -7.22
C ILE A 34 1.14 -3.74 -6.82
N ASP A 35 1.95 -3.51 -5.78
CA ASP A 35 2.29 -2.19 -5.26
C ASP A 35 3.78 -1.93 -5.43
N THR A 36 4.11 -0.92 -6.25
CA THR A 36 5.47 -0.44 -6.48
C THR A 36 5.57 1.08 -6.26
N ALA A 37 6.68 1.71 -6.63
CA ALA A 37 6.90 3.15 -6.59
C ALA A 37 8.09 3.55 -7.45
N GLN A 38 8.11 4.81 -7.93
CA GLN A 38 9.20 5.37 -8.71
C GLN A 38 10.56 5.24 -8.02
N ILE A 39 10.63 5.56 -6.71
CA ILE A 39 11.88 5.54 -5.93
C ILE A 39 12.41 4.11 -5.68
N TYR A 40 11.61 3.06 -5.88
CA TYR A 40 12.08 1.69 -5.69
C TYR A 40 13.03 1.25 -6.79
N ASP A 41 13.06 1.98 -7.92
CA ASP A 41 13.93 1.71 -9.07
C ASP A 41 13.81 0.24 -9.53
N ASN A 42 12.56 -0.24 -9.62
CA ASN A 42 12.21 -1.58 -10.06
C ASN A 42 10.95 -1.64 -10.95
N GLU A 43 10.39 -0.49 -11.36
CA GLU A 43 9.17 -0.45 -12.17
C GLU A 43 9.33 -1.20 -13.50
N ALA A 44 10.50 -1.10 -14.17
CA ALA A 44 10.76 -1.79 -15.43
C ALA A 44 10.76 -3.32 -15.25
N ASP A 45 11.39 -3.81 -14.17
CA ASP A 45 11.41 -5.23 -13.85
C ASP A 45 10.00 -5.73 -13.48
N VAL A 46 9.23 -4.94 -12.73
CA VAL A 46 7.82 -5.24 -12.42
C VAL A 46 7.00 -5.36 -13.71
N GLY A 47 7.13 -4.42 -14.64
CA GLY A 47 6.46 -4.45 -15.94
C GLY A 47 6.81 -5.71 -16.76
N GLN A 48 8.10 -6.01 -16.87
CA GLN A 48 8.59 -7.21 -17.53
C GLN A 48 8.00 -8.49 -16.91
N LEU A 49 8.06 -8.61 -15.58
CA LEU A 49 7.58 -9.79 -14.85
C LEU A 49 6.06 -9.94 -14.91
N MET A 50 5.28 -8.85 -14.93
CA MET A 50 3.85 -8.90 -15.19
C MET A 50 3.57 -9.51 -16.57
N SER A 51 4.30 -9.06 -17.61
CA SER A 51 4.18 -9.60 -18.95
C SER A 51 4.56 -11.09 -19.03
N GLU A 52 5.68 -11.48 -18.40
CA GLU A 52 6.14 -12.87 -18.35
C GLU A 52 5.16 -13.80 -17.63
N SER A 53 4.41 -13.30 -16.66
CA SER A 53 3.46 -14.11 -15.88
C SER A 53 2.30 -14.65 -16.71
N GLY A 54 2.01 -14.04 -17.86
CA GLY A 54 0.86 -14.36 -18.71
C GLY A 54 -0.49 -13.96 -18.13
N VAL A 55 -0.53 -13.30 -16.95
CA VAL A 55 -1.77 -12.77 -16.39
C VAL A 55 -2.18 -11.51 -17.16
N PRO A 56 -3.42 -11.46 -17.71
CA PRO A 56 -3.88 -10.28 -18.46
C PRO A 56 -3.81 -9.01 -17.63
N ARG A 57 -3.35 -7.89 -18.24
CA ARG A 57 -3.19 -6.58 -17.53
C ARG A 57 -4.45 -6.15 -16.79
N GLN A 58 -5.62 -6.37 -17.36
CA GLN A 58 -6.91 -6.01 -16.77
C GLN A 58 -7.29 -6.83 -15.53
N GLU A 59 -6.58 -7.92 -15.26
CA GLU A 59 -6.74 -8.73 -14.06
C GLU A 59 -5.77 -8.34 -12.93
N ILE A 60 -4.86 -7.38 -13.20
CA ILE A 60 -3.90 -6.87 -12.22
C ILE A 60 -4.30 -5.47 -11.82
N TYR A 61 -4.51 -5.25 -10.52
CA TYR A 61 -4.61 -3.93 -9.91
C TYR A 61 -3.18 -3.42 -9.64
N LEU A 62 -2.76 -2.42 -10.40
CA LEU A 62 -1.38 -1.90 -10.36
C LEU A 62 -1.34 -0.53 -9.70
N THR A 63 -0.54 -0.42 -8.66
CA THR A 63 -0.28 0.82 -7.92
C THR A 63 1.17 1.23 -8.09
N THR A 64 1.41 2.51 -8.43
CA THR A 64 2.73 3.15 -8.27
C THR A 64 2.59 4.48 -7.54
N LYS A 65 3.72 5.10 -7.18
CA LYS A 65 3.77 6.30 -6.35
C LYS A 65 4.74 7.32 -6.93
N VAL A 66 4.29 8.56 -7.01
CA VAL A 66 5.10 9.71 -7.44
C VAL A 66 6.04 10.10 -6.31
N TRP A 67 7.32 10.19 -6.62
CA TRP A 67 8.33 10.58 -5.65
C TRP A 67 8.41 12.11 -5.49
N THR A 68 8.90 12.56 -4.35
CA THR A 68 8.92 13.99 -3.96
C THR A 68 9.72 14.90 -4.91
N SER A 69 10.72 14.37 -5.63
CA SER A 69 11.47 15.13 -6.66
C SER A 69 10.61 15.57 -7.85
N GLU A 70 9.47 14.93 -8.05
CA GLU A 70 8.58 15.12 -9.20
C GLU A 70 7.38 16.05 -8.88
N PHE A 71 7.37 16.73 -7.74
CA PHE A 71 6.24 17.55 -7.30
C PHE A 71 6.18 18.94 -7.93
N GLY A 72 7.27 19.40 -8.53
CA GLY A 72 7.32 20.73 -9.16
C GLY A 72 6.25 20.94 -10.25
N PRO A 73 5.97 22.20 -10.60
CA PRO A 73 5.01 22.50 -11.66
C PRO A 73 5.32 21.76 -12.97
N GLY A 74 4.35 21.06 -13.52
CA GLY A 74 4.46 20.32 -14.78
C GLY A 74 5.28 19.03 -14.72
N LYS A 75 5.68 18.52 -13.53
CA LYS A 75 6.53 17.32 -13.41
C LYS A 75 5.77 16.03 -13.13
N VAL A 76 4.66 16.08 -12.39
CA VAL A 76 3.92 14.86 -11.98
C VAL A 76 3.48 14.04 -13.18
N ILE A 77 2.89 14.69 -14.19
CA ILE A 77 2.36 13.99 -15.37
C ILE A 77 3.48 13.32 -16.18
N PRO A 78 4.55 14.02 -16.60
CA PRO A 78 5.66 13.35 -17.28
C PRO A 78 6.29 12.23 -16.48
N SER A 79 6.39 12.35 -15.15
CA SER A 79 6.92 11.28 -14.30
C SER A 79 6.03 10.03 -14.31
N LEU A 80 4.71 10.20 -14.36
CA LEU A 80 3.77 9.09 -14.49
C LEU A 80 3.80 8.46 -15.89
N GLU A 81 3.99 9.26 -16.95
CA GLU A 81 4.19 8.75 -18.31
C GLU A 81 5.46 7.86 -18.38
N VAL A 82 6.55 8.26 -17.74
CA VAL A 82 7.76 7.44 -17.60
C VAL A 82 7.49 6.17 -16.79
N SER A 83 6.70 6.24 -15.72
CA SER A 83 6.29 5.05 -14.96
C SER A 83 5.49 4.09 -15.82
N LEU A 84 4.55 4.57 -16.62
CA LEU A 84 3.76 3.75 -17.55
C LEU A 84 4.63 3.08 -18.61
N GLU A 85 5.60 3.80 -19.18
CA GLU A 85 6.58 3.23 -20.12
C GLU A 85 7.38 2.09 -19.47
N LYS A 86 7.95 2.31 -18.28
CA LYS A 86 8.69 1.29 -17.51
C LYS A 86 7.83 0.08 -17.18
N LEU A 87 6.59 0.30 -16.75
CA LEU A 87 5.65 -0.75 -16.37
C LEU A 87 5.03 -1.47 -17.59
N GLY A 88 5.25 -0.96 -18.82
CA GLY A 88 4.73 -1.57 -20.04
C GLY A 88 3.20 -1.57 -20.12
N THR A 89 2.56 -0.49 -19.70
CA THR A 89 1.08 -0.38 -19.64
C THR A 89 0.61 1.04 -19.95
N ASP A 90 -0.62 1.18 -20.45
CA ASP A 90 -1.21 2.47 -20.80
C ASP A 90 -1.93 3.15 -19.63
N TYR A 91 -2.12 2.44 -18.51
CA TYR A 91 -2.81 2.98 -17.34
C TYR A 91 -2.35 2.34 -16.03
N LEU A 92 -2.50 3.10 -14.95
CA LEU A 92 -2.43 2.61 -13.57
C LEU A 92 -3.85 2.39 -13.04
N ASP A 93 -4.02 1.48 -12.10
CA ASP A 93 -5.28 1.39 -11.34
C ASP A 93 -5.30 2.43 -10.22
N LEU A 94 -4.13 2.70 -9.59
CA LEU A 94 -3.97 3.72 -8.57
C LEU A 94 -2.60 4.40 -8.67
N ALA A 95 -2.60 5.73 -8.69
CA ALA A 95 -1.40 6.56 -8.53
C ALA A 95 -1.45 7.28 -7.18
N LEU A 96 -0.37 7.19 -6.42
CA LEU A 96 -0.25 7.83 -5.10
C LEU A 96 0.81 8.93 -5.10
N ILE A 97 0.61 9.98 -4.33
CA ILE A 97 1.69 10.79 -3.80
C ILE A 97 2.39 9.97 -2.70
N HIS A 98 3.69 9.70 -2.83
CA HIS A 98 4.41 8.77 -1.96
C HIS A 98 4.59 9.28 -0.52
N TRP A 99 4.92 10.56 -0.38
CA TRP A 99 5.02 11.32 0.87
C TRP A 99 4.51 12.73 0.64
N PRO A 100 4.05 13.46 1.64
CA PRO A 100 3.87 14.90 1.50
C PRO A 100 5.20 15.58 1.14
N SER A 101 5.14 16.77 0.54
CA SER A 101 6.35 17.53 0.21
C SER A 101 7.18 17.78 1.48
N PRO A 102 8.47 17.38 1.51
CA PRO A 102 9.33 17.66 2.64
C PRO A 102 9.33 19.16 2.97
N GLN A 103 9.11 19.51 4.24
CA GLN A 103 9.08 20.89 4.73
C GLN A 103 8.15 21.85 3.94
N ASP A 104 7.16 21.29 3.23
CA ASP A 104 6.26 22.02 2.35
C ASP A 104 6.97 22.84 1.24
N GLU A 105 8.16 22.38 0.80
CA GLU A 105 8.94 23.05 -0.26
C GLU A 105 8.13 23.28 -1.54
N VAL A 106 7.26 22.33 -1.87
CA VAL A 106 6.29 22.46 -2.97
C VAL A 106 4.89 22.51 -2.36
N PRO A 107 4.09 23.58 -2.63
CA PRO A 107 2.73 23.67 -2.12
C PRO A 107 1.89 22.46 -2.53
N MET A 108 1.08 21.93 -1.60
CA MET A 108 0.29 20.71 -1.80
C MET A 108 -0.62 20.77 -3.03
N ALA A 109 -1.23 21.92 -3.30
CA ALA A 109 -2.09 22.12 -4.47
C ALA A 109 -1.35 21.83 -5.79
N VAL A 110 -0.06 22.21 -5.89
CA VAL A 110 0.73 22.06 -7.13
C VAL A 110 0.81 20.61 -7.58
N TYR A 111 1.09 19.67 -6.68
CA TYR A 111 1.24 18.26 -7.05
C TYR A 111 -0.07 17.47 -6.99
N LEU A 112 -1.02 17.87 -6.14
CA LEU A 112 -2.33 17.20 -6.09
C LEU A 112 -3.20 17.52 -7.30
N GLU A 113 -3.22 18.78 -7.76
CA GLU A 113 -3.96 19.18 -8.97
C GLU A 113 -3.40 18.47 -10.22
N GLN A 114 -2.08 18.34 -10.34
CA GLN A 114 -1.46 17.57 -11.42
C GLN A 114 -1.82 16.07 -11.34
N LEU A 115 -1.89 15.50 -10.13
CA LEU A 115 -2.33 14.13 -9.96
C LEU A 115 -3.79 13.94 -10.35
N ALA A 116 -4.66 14.90 -10.02
CA ALA A 116 -6.05 14.90 -10.47
C ALA A 116 -6.16 15.04 -12.00
N GLU A 117 -5.31 15.87 -12.62
CA GLU A 117 -5.22 15.98 -14.07
C GLU A 117 -4.75 14.67 -14.72
N ALA A 118 -3.79 13.94 -14.12
CA ALA A 118 -3.35 12.62 -14.59
C ALA A 118 -4.52 11.63 -14.65
N LYS A 119 -5.41 11.65 -13.64
CA LYS A 119 -6.65 10.88 -13.65
C LYS A 119 -7.59 11.32 -14.76
N ALA A 120 -7.79 12.62 -14.95
CA ALA A 120 -8.63 13.15 -16.02
C ALA A 120 -8.12 12.78 -17.41
N ARG A 121 -6.80 12.67 -17.60
CA ARG A 121 -6.16 12.20 -18.84
C ARG A 121 -6.20 10.67 -19.01
N GLY A 122 -6.63 9.93 -18.00
CA GLY A 122 -6.71 8.46 -18.05
C GLY A 122 -5.38 7.72 -17.78
N LEU A 123 -4.34 8.41 -17.33
CA LEU A 123 -3.06 7.78 -16.93
C LEU A 123 -3.24 6.90 -15.69
N THR A 124 -4.20 7.23 -14.85
CA THR A 124 -4.59 6.43 -13.68
C THR A 124 -6.11 6.43 -13.51
N ARG A 125 -6.66 5.33 -13.01
CA ARG A 125 -8.10 5.20 -12.73
C ARG A 125 -8.50 5.84 -11.41
N GLU A 126 -7.65 5.69 -10.39
CA GLU A 126 -7.84 6.27 -9.06
C GLU A 126 -6.59 7.02 -8.63
N ILE A 127 -6.78 7.98 -7.74
CA ILE A 127 -5.68 8.74 -7.12
C ILE A 127 -5.78 8.68 -5.61
N GLY A 128 -4.64 8.82 -4.97
CA GLY A 128 -4.56 8.83 -3.52
C GLY A 128 -3.26 9.42 -3.01
N VAL A 129 -3.05 9.29 -1.72
CA VAL A 129 -1.87 9.81 -1.04
C VAL A 129 -1.27 8.74 -0.13
N SER A 130 -0.03 8.94 0.30
CA SER A 130 0.64 8.04 1.24
C SER A 130 1.38 8.85 2.29
N ASN A 131 1.34 8.36 3.53
CA ASN A 131 2.02 8.98 4.68
C ASN A 131 1.54 10.39 5.08
N PHE A 132 0.33 10.76 4.69
CA PHE A 132 -0.26 12.03 5.09
C PHE A 132 -0.80 11.96 6.52
N THR A 133 -0.54 13.01 7.29
CA THR A 133 -1.16 13.22 8.60
C THR A 133 -2.64 13.60 8.45
N VAL A 134 -3.41 13.58 9.54
CA VAL A 134 -4.80 14.04 9.51
C VAL A 134 -4.92 15.49 9.01
N ALA A 135 -3.99 16.38 9.42
CA ALA A 135 -3.99 17.77 8.96
C ALA A 135 -3.77 17.87 7.44
N GLN A 136 -2.83 17.09 6.91
CA GLN A 136 -2.55 17.04 5.48
C GLN A 136 -3.68 16.38 4.67
N LEU A 137 -4.34 15.36 5.22
CA LEU A 137 -5.54 14.77 4.61
C LEU A 137 -6.69 15.76 4.52
N LYS A 138 -6.94 16.55 5.59
CA LYS A 138 -7.94 17.63 5.56
C LYS A 138 -7.64 18.63 4.45
N GLN A 139 -6.41 19.13 4.39
CA GLN A 139 -5.98 20.06 3.34
C GLN A 139 -6.12 19.45 1.94
N ALA A 140 -5.75 18.19 1.76
CA ALA A 140 -5.88 17.51 0.47
C ALA A 140 -7.36 17.36 0.03
N VAL A 141 -8.26 17.08 0.97
CA VAL A 141 -9.72 17.06 0.70
C VAL A 141 -10.25 18.45 0.38
N GLU A 142 -9.75 19.50 1.03
CA GLU A 142 -10.11 20.90 0.72
C GLU A 142 -9.66 21.30 -0.70
N ILE A 143 -8.48 20.88 -1.12
CA ILE A 143 -7.92 21.20 -2.46
C ILE A 143 -8.69 20.47 -3.57
N LEU A 144 -8.88 19.16 -3.45
CA LEU A 144 -9.42 18.32 -4.52
C LEU A 144 -10.94 18.11 -4.45
N GLY A 145 -11.54 18.43 -3.33
CA GLY A 145 -12.94 18.16 -3.05
C GLY A 145 -13.19 16.75 -2.44
N PRO A 146 -14.36 16.57 -1.79
CA PRO A 146 -14.75 15.30 -1.20
C PRO A 146 -14.82 14.16 -2.23
N GLY A 147 -14.31 12.99 -1.89
CA GLY A 147 -14.33 11.79 -2.74
C GLY A 147 -13.30 11.78 -3.87
N ALA A 148 -12.46 12.81 -4.02
CA ALA A 148 -11.41 12.83 -5.04
C ALA A 148 -10.27 11.87 -4.67
N ILE A 149 -9.89 11.81 -3.38
CA ILE A 149 -8.85 10.92 -2.86
C ILE A 149 -9.50 9.56 -2.57
N ALA A 150 -9.11 8.54 -3.35
CA ALA A 150 -9.64 7.18 -3.19
C ALA A 150 -8.94 6.41 -2.06
N HIS A 151 -7.63 6.63 -1.86
CA HIS A 151 -6.81 5.82 -0.97
C HIS A 151 -5.82 6.66 -0.15
N GLN A 152 -5.61 6.24 1.11
CA GLN A 152 -4.46 6.58 1.95
C GLN A 152 -3.65 5.31 2.18
N GLN A 153 -2.38 5.33 1.80
CA GLN A 153 -1.45 4.24 2.11
C GLN A 153 -0.53 4.67 3.26
N VAL A 154 -0.52 3.93 4.36
CA VAL A 154 0.22 4.30 5.58
C VAL A 154 0.71 3.06 6.32
N GLU A 155 1.80 3.19 7.09
CA GLU A 155 2.27 2.10 7.95
C GLU A 155 1.23 1.77 9.01
N ILE A 156 0.69 0.55 8.96
CA ILE A 156 -0.22 0.04 10.00
C ILE A 156 0.06 -1.43 10.26
N HIS A 157 0.20 -1.75 11.54
CA HIS A 157 0.34 -3.11 12.06
C HIS A 157 -0.05 -3.09 13.55
N PRO A 158 -0.17 -4.23 14.25
CA PRO A 158 -0.60 -4.26 15.65
C PRO A 158 0.18 -3.33 16.59
N LEU A 159 1.47 -3.04 16.29
CA LEU A 159 2.36 -2.23 17.12
C LEU A 159 2.34 -0.71 16.75
N LEU A 160 1.70 -0.37 15.62
CA LEU A 160 1.47 1.01 15.15
C LEU A 160 0.13 1.05 14.42
N GLN A 161 -0.93 1.51 15.07
CA GLN A 161 -2.30 1.39 14.55
C GLN A 161 -2.80 2.65 13.84
N ASN A 162 -2.11 3.78 13.99
CA ASN A 162 -2.45 5.06 13.33
C ASN A 162 -3.96 5.43 13.43
N ARG A 163 -4.58 5.18 14.61
CA ARG A 163 -6.04 5.26 14.82
C ARG A 163 -6.66 6.55 14.31
N LYS A 164 -6.04 7.71 14.60
CA LYS A 164 -6.58 9.02 14.16
C LYS A 164 -6.64 9.15 12.64
N VAL A 165 -5.64 8.59 11.93
CA VAL A 165 -5.64 8.56 10.45
C VAL A 165 -6.71 7.60 9.94
N VAL A 166 -6.85 6.44 10.58
CA VAL A 166 -7.86 5.43 10.24
C VAL A 166 -9.27 5.99 10.40
N GLU A 167 -9.57 6.61 11.54
CA GLU A 167 -10.86 7.25 11.85
C GLU A 167 -11.19 8.32 10.81
N PHE A 168 -10.25 9.23 10.54
CA PHE A 168 -10.45 10.28 9.53
C PHE A 168 -10.75 9.69 8.13
N CYS A 169 -9.99 8.68 7.73
CA CYS A 169 -10.20 8.04 6.42
C CYS A 169 -11.57 7.36 6.32
N GLN A 170 -12.01 6.70 7.40
CA GLN A 170 -13.35 6.07 7.46
C GLN A 170 -14.46 7.11 7.35
N GLU A 171 -14.36 8.23 8.09
CA GLU A 171 -15.33 9.32 8.05
C GLU A 171 -15.47 9.97 6.66
N HIS A 172 -14.36 9.97 5.88
CA HIS A 172 -14.31 10.59 4.56
C HIS A 172 -14.39 9.60 3.39
N CYS A 173 -14.71 8.32 3.67
CA CYS A 173 -14.76 7.26 2.67
C CYS A 173 -13.45 7.07 1.87
N ILE A 174 -12.31 7.34 2.50
CA ILE A 174 -10.98 7.10 1.95
C ILE A 174 -10.56 5.69 2.33
N ALA A 175 -10.29 4.82 1.35
CA ALA A 175 -9.83 3.46 1.61
C ALA A 175 -8.40 3.46 2.15
N ILE A 176 -8.06 2.47 2.98
CA ILE A 176 -6.74 2.38 3.62
C ILE A 176 -5.97 1.17 3.07
N THR A 177 -4.73 1.42 2.68
CA THR A 177 -3.75 0.37 2.41
C THR A 177 -2.68 0.40 3.49
N ALA A 178 -2.57 -0.71 4.24
CA ALA A 178 -1.55 -0.89 5.28
C ALA A 178 -0.27 -1.45 4.67
N TYR A 179 0.80 -0.65 4.63
CA TYR A 179 2.12 -1.16 4.29
C TYR A 179 2.88 -1.60 5.56
N MET A 180 3.93 -2.42 5.39
CA MET A 180 4.66 -3.07 6.48
C MET A 180 3.73 -3.76 7.51
N PRO A 181 2.73 -4.54 7.07
CA PRO A 181 1.73 -5.10 7.97
C PRO A 181 2.31 -6.12 8.96
N LEU A 182 3.58 -6.52 8.78
CA LEU A 182 4.33 -7.42 9.65
C LEU A 182 5.44 -6.72 10.43
N ALA A 183 5.54 -5.37 10.40
CA ALA A 183 6.53 -4.57 11.15
C ALA A 183 7.97 -5.10 11.00
N TYR A 184 8.42 -5.36 9.76
CA TYR A 184 9.71 -6.04 9.49
C TYR A 184 9.90 -7.36 10.23
N GLY A 185 8.82 -8.09 10.51
CA GLY A 185 8.86 -9.36 11.21
C GLY A 185 8.74 -9.26 12.74
N LYS A 186 8.68 -8.06 13.33
CA LYS A 186 8.53 -7.89 14.78
C LYS A 186 7.26 -8.54 15.32
N VAL A 187 6.16 -8.51 14.57
CA VAL A 187 4.90 -9.16 14.96
C VAL A 187 5.02 -10.68 15.07
N LEU A 188 6.03 -11.31 14.45
CA LEU A 188 6.21 -12.75 14.48
C LEU A 188 6.63 -13.27 15.86
N ALA A 189 7.29 -12.42 16.66
CA ALA A 189 7.73 -12.71 18.01
C ALA A 189 6.78 -12.16 19.09
N GLU A 190 5.64 -11.57 18.70
CA GLU A 190 4.67 -11.01 19.64
C GLU A 190 3.88 -12.16 20.32
N PRO A 191 4.01 -12.36 21.65
CA PRO A 191 3.43 -13.53 22.32
C PRO A 191 1.91 -13.67 22.13
N LEU A 192 1.18 -12.55 22.18
CA LEU A 192 -0.27 -12.56 21.99
C LEU A 192 -0.67 -13.03 20.58
N LEU A 193 0.05 -12.56 19.54
CA LEU A 193 -0.22 -12.99 18.18
C LEU A 193 0.12 -14.45 17.94
N MET A 194 1.16 -14.96 18.60
CA MET A 194 1.53 -16.37 18.57
C MET A 194 0.47 -17.24 19.25
N GLU A 195 -0.02 -16.83 20.43
CA GLU A 195 -1.07 -17.53 21.17
C GLU A 195 -2.39 -17.59 20.36
N ILE A 196 -2.84 -16.46 19.81
CA ILE A 196 -4.01 -16.42 18.93
C ILE A 196 -3.79 -17.33 17.72
N GLY A 197 -2.62 -17.25 17.10
CA GLY A 197 -2.24 -18.11 15.96
C GLY A 197 -2.35 -19.60 16.30
N GLN A 198 -1.89 -20.02 17.46
CA GLN A 198 -2.03 -21.40 17.93
C GLN A 198 -3.50 -21.84 18.02
N ARG A 199 -4.38 -21.01 18.59
CA ARG A 199 -5.82 -21.32 18.68
C ARG A 199 -6.48 -21.51 17.32
N HIS A 200 -6.05 -20.76 16.32
CA HIS A 200 -6.57 -20.81 14.94
C HIS A 200 -5.80 -21.79 14.03
N GLY A 201 -4.70 -22.39 14.48
CA GLY A 201 -3.83 -23.23 13.65
C GLY A 201 -3.11 -22.46 12.54
N VAL A 202 -2.79 -21.17 12.77
CA VAL A 202 -2.13 -20.28 11.83
C VAL A 202 -0.94 -19.55 12.46
N SER A 203 -0.12 -18.89 11.67
CA SER A 203 1.04 -18.13 12.16
C SER A 203 0.65 -16.75 12.72
N ALA A 204 1.51 -16.17 13.55
CA ALA A 204 1.38 -14.78 14.03
C ALA A 204 1.31 -13.76 12.86
N ALA A 205 2.01 -14.04 11.75
CA ALA A 205 1.90 -13.23 10.53
C ALA A 205 0.47 -13.22 9.97
N GLN A 206 -0.16 -14.40 9.87
CA GLN A 206 -1.53 -14.51 9.40
C GLN A 206 -2.53 -13.83 10.34
N VAL A 207 -2.29 -13.90 11.66
CA VAL A 207 -3.11 -13.18 12.65
C VAL A 207 -3.00 -11.66 12.45
N SER A 208 -1.78 -11.12 12.29
CA SER A 208 -1.56 -9.70 12.02
C SER A 208 -2.28 -9.24 10.75
N LEU A 209 -2.13 -9.99 9.65
CA LEU A 209 -2.82 -9.69 8.40
C LEU A 209 -4.35 -9.78 8.54
N ALA A 210 -4.86 -10.83 9.19
CA ALA A 210 -6.30 -11.01 9.41
C ALA A 210 -6.91 -9.88 10.25
N TRP A 211 -6.17 -9.39 11.25
CA TRP A 211 -6.59 -8.26 12.08
C TRP A 211 -6.76 -6.96 11.27
N LEU A 212 -5.85 -6.68 10.35
CA LEU A 212 -5.96 -5.53 9.44
C LEU A 212 -7.11 -5.69 8.43
N LEU A 213 -7.19 -6.88 7.84
CA LEU A 213 -8.23 -7.23 6.87
C LEU A 213 -9.64 -7.16 7.48
N ALA A 214 -9.81 -7.58 8.74
CA ALA A 214 -11.08 -7.52 9.45
C ALA A 214 -11.57 -6.08 9.69
N GLN A 215 -10.67 -5.09 9.66
CA GLN A 215 -10.99 -3.67 9.74
C GLN A 215 -11.28 -3.04 8.37
N GLY A 216 -11.35 -3.84 7.29
CA GLY A 216 -11.62 -3.36 5.93
C GLY A 216 -10.42 -2.77 5.21
N MET A 217 -9.21 -2.92 5.74
CA MET A 217 -8.00 -2.41 5.11
C MET A 217 -7.48 -3.37 4.04
N THR A 218 -6.81 -2.82 3.04
CA THR A 218 -5.95 -3.59 2.14
C THR A 218 -4.57 -3.75 2.77
N VAL A 219 -3.93 -4.92 2.63
CA VAL A 219 -2.58 -5.18 3.13
C VAL A 219 -1.64 -5.54 1.98
N ILE A 220 -0.39 -5.07 2.04
CA ILE A 220 0.62 -5.32 0.99
C ILE A 220 1.91 -5.92 1.58
N PRO A 221 1.84 -7.12 2.19
CA PRO A 221 3.05 -7.81 2.62
C PRO A 221 3.93 -8.18 1.42
N SER A 222 5.22 -8.37 1.67
CA SER A 222 6.17 -8.91 0.70
C SER A 222 6.81 -10.20 1.22
N SER A 223 7.14 -11.12 0.33
CA SER A 223 7.96 -12.29 0.60
C SER A 223 8.55 -12.84 -0.69
N THR A 224 9.74 -13.41 -0.61
CA THR A 224 10.39 -14.15 -1.70
C THR A 224 10.17 -15.67 -1.59
N LYS A 225 9.54 -16.13 -0.51
CA LYS A 225 9.28 -17.54 -0.24
C LYS A 225 7.84 -17.89 -0.58
N ARG A 226 7.65 -18.88 -1.46
CA ARG A 226 6.34 -19.35 -1.91
C ARG A 226 5.40 -19.73 -0.77
N GLU A 227 5.92 -20.41 0.24
CA GLU A 227 5.15 -20.81 1.41
C GLU A 227 4.60 -19.60 2.19
N ASN A 228 5.39 -18.53 2.32
CA ASN A 228 4.94 -17.32 3.00
C ASN A 228 3.89 -16.57 2.17
N LEU A 229 4.08 -16.52 0.83
CA LEU A 229 3.09 -15.92 -0.06
C LEU A 229 1.75 -16.67 0.03
N ALA A 230 1.78 -18.00 0.02
CA ALA A 230 0.58 -18.82 0.19
C ALA A 230 -0.07 -18.62 1.58
N ALA A 231 0.73 -18.56 2.64
CA ALA A 231 0.26 -18.30 4.00
C ALA A 231 -0.38 -16.92 4.13
N ASN A 232 0.22 -15.89 3.52
CA ASN A 232 -0.36 -14.54 3.50
C ASN A 232 -1.74 -14.52 2.81
N LEU A 233 -1.90 -15.19 1.68
CA LEU A 233 -3.21 -15.33 1.02
C LEU A 233 -4.22 -16.08 1.89
N ALA A 234 -3.78 -17.10 2.62
CA ALA A 234 -4.64 -17.86 3.52
C ALA A 234 -5.16 -17.00 4.69
N ALA A 235 -4.50 -15.90 5.06
CA ALA A 235 -4.98 -14.95 6.07
C ALA A 235 -6.35 -14.36 5.72
N LEU A 236 -6.73 -14.27 4.45
CA LEU A 236 -8.06 -13.85 4.00
C LEU A 236 -9.20 -14.73 4.55
N LYS A 237 -8.90 -15.96 4.95
CA LYS A 237 -9.86 -16.92 5.49
C LYS A 237 -9.89 -16.96 7.03
N VAL A 238 -8.92 -16.35 7.69
CA VAL A 238 -8.87 -16.31 9.16
C VAL A 238 -9.96 -15.36 9.67
N ARG A 239 -10.69 -15.82 10.68
CA ARG A 239 -11.77 -15.05 11.32
C ARG A 239 -11.45 -14.90 12.79
N LEU A 240 -11.09 -13.69 13.18
CA LEU A 240 -10.83 -13.32 14.57
C LEU A 240 -12.14 -12.96 15.28
N SER A 241 -12.27 -13.37 16.53
CA SER A 241 -13.40 -12.95 17.38
C SER A 241 -13.25 -11.48 17.79
N SER A 242 -14.35 -10.85 18.25
CA SER A 242 -14.33 -9.49 18.78
C SER A 242 -13.35 -9.31 19.94
N ASP A 243 -13.23 -10.35 20.80
CA ASP A 243 -12.30 -10.33 21.93
C ASP A 243 -10.84 -10.38 21.46
N GLU A 244 -10.52 -11.20 20.47
CA GLU A 244 -9.18 -11.27 19.87
C GLU A 244 -8.83 -9.94 19.15
N MET A 245 -9.77 -9.36 18.43
CA MET A 245 -9.60 -8.04 17.83
C MET A 245 -9.26 -6.98 18.90
N ALA A 246 -9.99 -6.99 20.02
CA ALA A 246 -9.77 -6.06 21.13
C ALA A 246 -8.41 -6.32 21.82
N GLN A 247 -8.04 -7.58 22.04
CA GLN A 247 -6.75 -7.95 22.62
C GLN A 247 -5.60 -7.46 21.73
N ILE A 248 -5.66 -7.70 20.41
CA ILE A 248 -4.63 -7.24 19.46
C ILE A 248 -4.55 -5.71 19.47
N ALA A 249 -5.67 -5.01 19.60
CA ALA A 249 -5.70 -3.55 19.68
C ALA A 249 -4.94 -2.99 20.92
N THR A 250 -4.68 -3.79 21.96
CA THR A 250 -3.86 -3.38 23.11
C THR A 250 -2.35 -3.37 22.83
N LEU A 251 -1.91 -3.93 21.70
CA LEU A 251 -0.50 -3.98 21.32
C LEU A 251 0.05 -2.65 20.78
N GLU A 252 -0.79 -1.64 20.62
CA GLU A 252 -0.37 -0.28 20.20
C GLU A 252 0.71 0.27 21.13
N ARG A 253 1.85 0.64 20.55
CA ARG A 253 2.96 1.25 21.29
C ARG A 253 3.74 2.31 20.51
N GLY A 254 3.18 2.77 19.37
CA GLY A 254 3.79 3.81 18.53
C GLY A 254 5.06 3.34 17.82
N GLU A 255 5.22 2.05 17.59
CA GLU A 255 6.45 1.47 17.05
C GLU A 255 6.53 1.64 15.52
N ARG A 256 6.98 2.81 15.07
CA ARG A 256 7.14 3.13 13.64
C ARG A 256 8.41 2.48 13.07
N CYS A 257 8.29 1.82 11.93
CA CYS A 257 9.39 1.21 11.19
C CYS A 257 9.88 2.09 10.02
N ALA A 258 8.98 2.81 9.36
CA ALA A 258 9.30 3.73 8.27
C ALA A 258 9.32 5.18 8.79
N ASN A 259 10.50 5.67 9.11
CA ASN A 259 10.69 7.02 9.65
C ASN A 259 11.89 7.72 9.00
N PRO A 260 11.81 8.10 7.69
CA PRO A 260 12.85 8.90 7.09
C PRO A 260 12.92 10.29 7.72
N ASP A 261 14.08 10.97 7.63
CA ASP A 261 14.32 12.26 8.27
C ASP A 261 13.33 13.37 7.87
N PHE A 262 12.69 13.22 6.71
CA PHE A 262 11.68 14.15 6.20
C PHE A 262 10.24 13.71 6.49
N ALA A 263 10.02 12.63 7.22
CA ALA A 263 8.68 12.18 7.56
C ALA A 263 7.93 13.26 8.36
N PRO A 264 6.63 13.48 8.10
CA PRO A 264 5.84 14.40 8.92
C PRO A 264 5.71 13.85 10.35
N ASN A 265 5.74 14.77 11.33
CA ASN A 265 5.61 14.47 12.76
C ASN A 265 4.15 14.17 13.15
#